data_bb0ffb17a6c3fe71b89c9c9ee829912c
#
_entry.id   bb0ffb17a6c3fe71b89c9c9ee829912c
#
_cell.length_a   1.000
_cell.length_b   1.000
_cell.length_c   1.000
_cell.angle_alpha   90.00
_cell.angle_beta   90.00
_cell.angle_gamma   90.00
#
_symmetry.space_group_name_H-M   'P 1'
#
loop_
_entity.id
_entity.type
_entity.pdbx_description
1 polymer ?
#
loop_
_entity_poly.entity_id
_entity_poly.type
_entity_poly.pdbx_seq_one_letter_code
_entity_poly.pdbx_strand_id
1 'polypeptide(L)'
;GNTATFKDGSTTHIDAIILCTGYKHHFPFLPDDLRLKTANRLATADLYKGVAWVHNPRLFYLGMQDLWYSFNMFDAQAWLTRDIIMDRIQLPSRADMEAANDHWREKEVEIRTDAEAFEYQGEYIKRLIAQTDYPDLDIDNINRIFLQWKKDKKADIMGYRDKCYRSVLTGTLAARHHVPWMKAFDDSLEAYLRLPSTRSQAARA
;
A
#
# COMPACT_ATOMS: atom_id res chain seq x y z
N GLY A 1 27.91 -22.51 -16.86
CA GLY A 1 29.13 -21.73 -16.72
C GLY A 1 29.02 -20.79 -15.52
N ASN A 2 30.13 -20.33 -15.01
CA ASN A 2 30.20 -19.51 -13.79
C ASN A 2 30.31 -18.02 -14.13
N THR A 3 29.78 -17.57 -15.27
CA THR A 3 29.87 -16.18 -15.70
C THR A 3 28.47 -15.58 -15.78
N ALA A 4 28.25 -14.48 -15.10
CA ALA A 4 27.06 -13.65 -15.23
C ALA A 4 27.34 -12.52 -16.25
N THR A 5 26.38 -12.26 -17.12
CA THR A 5 26.38 -11.12 -18.06
C THR A 5 25.28 -10.15 -17.64
N PHE A 6 25.61 -8.89 -17.45
CA PHE A 6 24.67 -7.84 -17.07
C PHE A 6 24.11 -7.12 -18.30
N LYS A 7 23.04 -6.34 -18.10
CA LYS A 7 22.36 -5.62 -19.21
C LYS A 7 23.24 -4.58 -19.91
N ASP A 8 24.25 -4.06 -19.23
CA ASP A 8 25.23 -3.12 -19.78
C ASP A 8 26.35 -3.83 -20.60
N GLY A 9 26.27 -5.17 -20.75
CA GLY A 9 27.23 -5.99 -21.46
C GLY A 9 28.45 -6.42 -20.62
N SER A 10 28.58 -5.92 -19.39
CA SER A 10 29.66 -6.34 -18.50
C SER A 10 29.49 -7.80 -18.06
N THR A 11 30.60 -8.45 -17.74
CA THR A 11 30.61 -9.85 -17.28
C THR A 11 31.44 -9.99 -16.02
N THR A 12 31.04 -10.91 -15.14
CA THR A 12 31.82 -11.27 -13.96
C THR A 12 31.70 -12.75 -13.67
N HIS A 13 32.74 -13.30 -13.02
CA HIS A 13 32.70 -14.66 -12.50
C HIS A 13 31.87 -14.69 -11.21
N ILE A 14 31.00 -15.69 -11.07
CA ILE A 14 30.14 -15.87 -9.88
C ILE A 14 30.17 -17.31 -9.41
N ASP A 15 30.05 -17.54 -8.10
CA ASP A 15 29.97 -18.85 -7.50
C ASP A 15 28.55 -19.23 -7.12
N ALA A 16 27.68 -18.24 -6.84
CA ALA A 16 26.30 -18.47 -6.43
C ALA A 16 25.36 -17.36 -6.92
N ILE A 17 24.09 -17.70 -7.10
CA ILE A 17 23.00 -16.78 -7.38
C ILE A 17 21.94 -16.94 -6.27
N ILE A 18 21.61 -15.84 -5.61
CA ILE A 18 20.50 -15.80 -4.65
C ILE A 18 19.32 -15.08 -5.31
N LEU A 19 18.22 -15.81 -5.51
CA LEU A 19 17.01 -15.26 -6.12
C LEU A 19 16.12 -14.62 -5.05
N CYS A 20 16.08 -13.29 -5.03
CA CYS A 20 15.21 -12.49 -4.15
C CYS A 20 14.11 -11.83 -4.97
N THR A 21 13.40 -12.61 -5.81
CA THR A 21 12.45 -12.14 -6.82
C THR A 21 11.02 -11.98 -6.32
N GLY A 22 10.80 -12.14 -5.00
CA GLY A 22 9.48 -12.03 -4.38
C GLY A 22 8.61 -13.28 -4.58
N TYR A 23 7.31 -13.07 -4.44
CA TYR A 23 6.31 -14.14 -4.45
C TYR A 23 5.28 -13.91 -5.55
N LYS A 24 4.65 -15.00 -5.98
CA LYS A 24 3.43 -14.95 -6.81
C LYS A 24 2.22 -15.17 -5.90
N HIS A 25 1.15 -14.45 -6.18
CA HIS A 25 -0.12 -14.71 -5.52
C HIS A 25 -0.59 -16.14 -5.87
N HIS A 26 -0.96 -16.89 -4.85
CA HIS A 26 -1.39 -18.28 -5.02
C HIS A 26 -2.57 -18.59 -4.08
N PHE A 27 -3.73 -18.84 -4.66
CA PHE A 27 -4.97 -19.12 -3.95
C PHE A 27 -5.53 -20.50 -4.37
N PRO A 28 -4.88 -21.62 -3.99
CA PRO A 28 -5.22 -22.95 -4.49
C PRO A 28 -6.62 -23.44 -4.06
N PHE A 29 -7.17 -22.82 -3.00
CA PHE A 29 -8.51 -23.11 -2.48
C PHE A 29 -9.65 -22.42 -3.25
N LEU A 30 -9.33 -21.50 -4.17
CA LEU A 30 -10.30 -20.83 -5.02
C LEU A 30 -10.41 -21.52 -6.38
N PRO A 31 -11.61 -21.58 -6.98
CA PRO A 31 -11.78 -21.91 -8.39
C PRO A 31 -10.98 -21.01 -9.32
N ASP A 32 -10.61 -21.50 -10.49
CA ASP A 32 -9.73 -20.78 -11.42
C ASP A 32 -10.26 -19.43 -11.92
N ASP A 33 -11.59 -19.33 -12.04
CA ASP A 33 -12.30 -18.11 -12.45
C ASP A 33 -12.38 -17.04 -11.35
N LEU A 34 -12.09 -17.42 -10.10
CA LEU A 34 -12.07 -16.52 -8.96
C LEU A 34 -10.63 -16.19 -8.50
N ARG A 35 -9.61 -16.81 -9.10
CA ARG A 35 -8.21 -16.58 -8.70
C ARG A 35 -7.66 -15.32 -9.30
N LEU A 36 -7.11 -14.45 -8.45
CA LEU A 36 -6.31 -13.32 -8.90
C LEU A 36 -5.04 -13.85 -9.60
N LYS A 37 -4.85 -13.45 -10.86
CA LYS A 37 -3.72 -13.91 -11.71
C LYS A 37 -2.71 -12.80 -12.03
N THR A 38 -2.94 -11.60 -11.51
CA THR A 38 -2.06 -10.45 -11.77
C THR A 38 -0.79 -10.51 -10.93
N ALA A 39 0.31 -10.02 -11.51
CA ALA A 39 1.54 -9.75 -10.77
C ALA A 39 1.35 -8.55 -9.84
N ASN A 40 2.27 -8.36 -8.88
CA ASN A 40 2.35 -7.17 -8.04
C ASN A 40 2.35 -5.90 -8.89
N ARG A 41 1.29 -5.12 -8.77
CA ARG A 41 1.11 -3.83 -9.42
C ARG A 41 0.45 -2.85 -8.47
N LEU A 42 0.57 -1.56 -8.76
CA LEU A 42 -0.12 -0.51 -8.01
C LEU A 42 -1.63 -0.54 -8.26
N ALA A 43 -2.05 -0.89 -9.49
CA ALA A 43 -3.45 -1.11 -9.83
C ALA A 43 -3.64 -2.43 -10.59
N THR A 44 -4.77 -3.11 -10.36
CA THR A 44 -5.15 -4.33 -11.05
C THR A 44 -6.43 -4.14 -11.85
N ALA A 45 -6.57 -4.84 -12.98
CA ALA A 45 -7.77 -4.80 -13.79
C ALA A 45 -8.99 -5.41 -13.10
N ASP A 46 -8.76 -6.43 -12.27
CA ASP A 46 -9.82 -7.29 -11.73
C ASP A 46 -10.37 -6.81 -10.39
N LEU A 47 -9.72 -5.86 -9.72
CA LEU A 47 -10.10 -5.40 -8.39
C LEU A 47 -10.50 -3.93 -8.39
N TYR A 48 -11.79 -3.67 -8.33
CA TYR A 48 -12.28 -2.30 -8.14
C TYR A 48 -11.79 -1.75 -6.80
N LYS A 49 -11.17 -0.57 -6.86
CA LYS A 49 -10.49 0.06 -5.71
C LYS A 49 -9.50 -0.87 -5.01
N GLY A 50 -8.91 -1.81 -5.76
CA GLY A 50 -7.95 -2.74 -5.22
C GLY A 50 -8.52 -3.83 -4.29
N VAL A 51 -9.83 -3.93 -4.12
CA VAL A 51 -10.47 -4.86 -3.19
C VAL A 51 -11.60 -5.70 -3.77
N ALA A 52 -12.57 -5.10 -4.44
CA ALA A 52 -13.78 -5.81 -4.89
C ALA A 52 -13.54 -6.48 -6.25
N TRP A 53 -13.75 -7.78 -6.32
CA TRP A 53 -13.63 -8.54 -7.56
C TRP A 53 -14.71 -8.10 -8.56
N VAL A 54 -14.32 -7.56 -9.69
CA VAL A 54 -15.23 -6.95 -10.68
C VAL A 54 -16.27 -7.93 -11.22
N HIS A 55 -15.88 -9.20 -11.37
CA HIS A 55 -16.74 -10.25 -11.91
C HIS A 55 -17.60 -10.94 -10.86
N ASN A 56 -17.33 -10.73 -9.56
CA ASN A 56 -18.14 -11.22 -8.45
C ASN A 56 -18.02 -10.26 -7.25
N PRO A 57 -18.99 -9.35 -7.07
CA PRO A 57 -18.94 -8.31 -6.03
C PRO A 57 -19.10 -8.85 -4.59
N ARG A 58 -19.20 -10.17 -4.41
CA ARG A 58 -19.17 -10.84 -3.10
C ARG A 58 -17.79 -11.37 -2.73
N LEU A 59 -16.82 -11.25 -3.63
CA LEU A 59 -15.44 -11.65 -3.40
C LEU A 59 -14.55 -10.42 -3.25
N PHE A 60 -13.77 -10.40 -2.18
CA PHE A 60 -12.82 -9.32 -1.88
C PHE A 60 -11.42 -9.90 -1.70
N TYR A 61 -10.44 -9.18 -2.24
CA TYR A 61 -9.03 -9.40 -2.00
C TYR A 61 -8.46 -8.19 -1.29
N LEU A 62 -7.71 -8.39 -0.22
CA LEU A 62 -7.07 -7.32 0.54
C LEU A 62 -5.56 -7.44 0.41
N GLY A 63 -4.86 -6.30 0.30
CA GLY A 63 -3.41 -6.27 0.33
C GLY A 63 -2.73 -6.76 -0.96
N MET A 64 -3.42 -6.73 -2.09
CA MET A 64 -2.90 -7.29 -3.35
C MET A 64 -2.07 -6.31 -4.18
N GLN A 65 -2.03 -5.03 -3.82
CA GLN A 65 -1.22 -4.03 -4.51
C GLN A 65 0.17 -3.92 -3.90
N ASP A 66 1.14 -3.59 -4.75
CA ASP A 66 2.51 -3.26 -4.34
C ASP A 66 2.60 -1.80 -3.89
N LEU A 67 2.26 -1.54 -2.64
CA LEU A 67 2.22 -0.21 -2.07
C LEU A 67 3.17 -0.05 -0.87
N TRP A 68 3.78 1.13 -0.76
CA TRP A 68 4.63 1.50 0.38
C TRP A 68 3.83 1.71 1.68
N TYR A 69 2.57 2.10 1.56
CA TYR A 69 1.69 2.34 2.70
C TYR A 69 1.33 1.08 3.50
N SER A 70 1.56 -0.11 2.96
CA SER A 70 1.38 -1.43 3.60
C SER A 70 0.18 -1.51 4.56
N PHE A 71 0.42 -1.38 5.87
CA PHE A 71 -0.62 -1.53 6.90
C PHE A 71 -1.74 -0.50 6.78
N ASN A 72 -1.43 0.77 6.53
CA ASN A 72 -2.47 1.79 6.32
C ASN A 72 -3.36 1.46 5.13
N MET A 73 -2.80 0.87 4.08
CA MET A 73 -3.57 0.39 2.94
C MET A 73 -4.47 -0.77 3.35
N PHE A 74 -3.94 -1.76 4.08
CA PHE A 74 -4.74 -2.91 4.51
C PHE A 74 -5.93 -2.48 5.35
N ASP A 75 -5.71 -1.55 6.28
CA ASP A 75 -6.76 -1.00 7.12
C ASP A 75 -7.79 -0.23 6.29
N ALA A 76 -7.36 0.69 5.43
CA ALA A 76 -8.27 1.46 4.58
C ALA A 76 -9.10 0.55 3.65
N GLN A 77 -8.49 -0.51 3.11
CA GLN A 77 -9.17 -1.52 2.31
C GLN A 77 -10.17 -2.33 3.14
N ALA A 78 -9.79 -2.73 4.35
CA ALA A 78 -10.67 -3.46 5.24
C ALA A 78 -11.91 -2.64 5.64
N TRP A 79 -11.72 -1.34 5.91
CA TRP A 79 -12.83 -0.44 6.25
C TRP A 79 -13.76 -0.21 5.05
N LEU A 80 -13.22 -0.01 3.86
CA LEU A 80 -14.02 0.06 2.64
C LEU A 80 -14.81 -1.24 2.41
N THR A 81 -14.14 -2.37 2.55
CA THR A 81 -14.77 -3.71 2.39
C THR A 81 -15.87 -3.91 3.44
N ARG A 82 -15.62 -3.55 4.70
CA ARG A 82 -16.64 -3.57 5.77
C ARG A 82 -17.88 -2.78 5.36
N ASP A 83 -17.70 -1.57 4.85
CA ASP A 83 -18.82 -0.68 4.54
C ASP A 83 -19.57 -1.14 3.29
N ILE A 84 -18.93 -1.82 2.35
CA ILE A 84 -19.59 -2.49 1.23
C ILE A 84 -20.41 -3.67 1.74
N ILE A 85 -19.84 -4.54 2.59
CA ILE A 85 -20.53 -5.71 3.16
C ILE A 85 -21.72 -5.28 4.03
N MET A 86 -21.59 -4.17 4.75
CA MET A 86 -22.65 -3.62 5.61
C MET A 86 -23.68 -2.78 4.84
N ASP A 87 -23.61 -2.77 3.51
CA ASP A 87 -24.51 -2.03 2.62
C ASP A 87 -24.52 -0.51 2.82
N ARG A 88 -23.45 0.03 3.42
CA ARG A 88 -23.24 1.47 3.61
C ARG A 88 -22.70 2.14 2.36
N ILE A 89 -21.96 1.39 1.53
CA ILE A 89 -21.41 1.79 0.25
C ILE A 89 -21.90 0.84 -0.82
N GLN A 90 -22.59 1.38 -1.81
CA GLN A 90 -23.06 0.63 -2.97
C GLN A 90 -21.94 0.53 -4.01
N LEU A 91 -21.68 -0.67 -4.51
CA LEU A 91 -20.78 -0.86 -5.64
C LEU A 91 -21.41 -0.29 -6.92
N PRO A 92 -20.63 0.39 -7.77
CA PRO A 92 -21.10 0.83 -9.09
C PRO A 92 -21.40 -0.35 -10.02
N SER A 93 -21.91 -0.05 -11.20
CA SER A 93 -22.04 -1.05 -12.25
C SER A 93 -20.68 -1.68 -12.59
N ARG A 94 -20.71 -2.90 -13.13
CA ARG A 94 -19.47 -3.55 -13.58
C ARG A 94 -18.70 -2.69 -14.58
N ALA A 95 -19.38 -2.08 -15.52
CA ALA A 95 -18.74 -1.23 -16.53
C ALA A 95 -18.05 0.00 -15.89
N ASP A 96 -18.67 0.61 -14.87
CA ASP A 96 -18.07 1.74 -14.16
C ASP A 96 -16.86 1.29 -13.32
N MET A 97 -16.91 0.09 -12.74
CA MET A 97 -15.78 -0.49 -12.00
C MET A 97 -14.59 -0.77 -12.93
N GLU A 98 -14.84 -1.33 -14.12
CA GLU A 98 -13.83 -1.59 -15.14
C GLU A 98 -13.20 -0.28 -15.62
N ALA A 99 -14.02 0.72 -15.97
CA ALA A 99 -13.54 2.03 -16.39
C ALA A 99 -12.70 2.75 -15.32
N ALA A 100 -13.10 2.64 -14.04
CA ALA A 100 -12.32 3.18 -12.93
C ALA A 100 -10.96 2.47 -12.79
N ASN A 101 -10.91 1.15 -12.95
CA ASN A 101 -9.67 0.38 -12.90
C ASN A 101 -8.73 0.76 -14.07
N ASP A 102 -9.28 0.93 -15.27
CA ASP A 102 -8.49 1.34 -16.44
C ASP A 102 -7.88 2.72 -16.24
N HIS A 103 -8.63 3.68 -15.74
CA HIS A 103 -8.12 5.01 -15.39
C HIS A 103 -6.92 4.94 -14.41
N TRP A 104 -7.01 4.11 -13.36
CA TRP A 104 -5.90 3.96 -12.40
C TRP A 104 -4.68 3.28 -13.03
N ARG A 105 -4.89 2.32 -13.91
CA ARG A 105 -3.81 1.64 -14.65
C ARG A 105 -3.12 2.57 -15.64
N GLU A 106 -3.87 3.45 -16.31
CA GLU A 106 -3.31 4.49 -17.17
C GLU A 106 -2.42 5.46 -16.38
N LYS A 107 -2.91 5.94 -15.23
CA LYS A 107 -2.10 6.78 -14.33
C LYS A 107 -0.83 6.06 -13.84
N GLU A 108 -0.90 4.75 -13.54
CA GLU A 108 0.28 3.96 -13.14
C GLU A 108 1.36 3.94 -14.21
N VAL A 109 0.97 3.87 -15.50
CA VAL A 109 1.92 3.84 -16.62
C VAL A 109 2.67 5.16 -16.78
N GLU A 110 2.12 6.25 -16.30
CA GLU A 110 2.73 7.59 -16.37
C GLU A 110 3.80 7.84 -15.29
N ILE A 111 3.85 7.02 -14.24
CA ILE A 111 4.80 7.15 -13.13
C ILE A 111 6.24 6.98 -13.62
N ARG A 112 7.10 7.95 -13.36
CA ARG A 112 8.53 7.95 -13.73
C ARG A 112 9.46 8.10 -12.54
N THR A 113 8.99 8.71 -11.45
CA THR A 113 9.79 9.04 -10.28
C THR A 113 9.21 8.43 -8.99
N ASP A 114 10.07 8.31 -7.98
CA ASP A 114 9.61 7.89 -6.63
C ASP A 114 8.57 8.87 -6.05
N ALA A 115 8.69 10.16 -6.34
CA ALA A 115 7.74 11.18 -5.87
C ALA A 115 6.35 10.94 -6.46
N GLU A 116 6.26 10.77 -7.77
CA GLU A 116 5.00 10.46 -8.47
C GLU A 116 4.40 9.13 -7.97
N ALA A 117 5.24 8.13 -7.69
CA ALA A 117 4.78 6.86 -7.14
C ALA A 117 4.17 7.03 -5.73
N PHE A 118 4.76 7.85 -4.86
CA PHE A 118 4.19 8.14 -3.54
C PHE A 118 2.93 8.99 -3.62
N GLU A 119 2.88 9.97 -4.51
CA GLU A 119 1.68 10.77 -4.77
C GLU A 119 0.51 9.90 -5.25
N TYR A 120 0.76 9.03 -6.23
CA TYR A 120 -0.22 8.07 -6.74
C TYR A 120 -0.79 7.19 -5.61
N GLN A 121 0.10 6.59 -4.80
CA GLN A 121 -0.30 5.74 -3.68
C GLN A 121 -1.05 6.52 -2.59
N GLY A 122 -0.58 7.72 -2.27
CA GLY A 122 -1.23 8.61 -1.32
C GLY A 122 -2.63 9.01 -1.80
N GLU A 123 -2.81 9.34 -3.07
CA GLU A 123 -4.12 9.63 -3.66
C GLU A 123 -5.06 8.42 -3.56
N TYR A 124 -4.54 7.23 -3.83
CA TYR A 124 -5.32 6.00 -3.66
C TYR A 124 -5.84 5.86 -2.22
N ILE A 125 -4.98 6.00 -1.22
CA ILE A 125 -5.39 5.92 0.19
C ILE A 125 -6.39 7.02 0.55
N LYS A 126 -6.14 8.28 0.14
CA LYS A 126 -7.07 9.40 0.35
C LYS A 126 -8.48 9.07 -0.17
N ARG A 127 -8.57 8.44 -1.35
CA ARG A 127 -9.86 8.06 -1.95
C ARG A 127 -10.56 6.91 -1.23
N LEU A 128 -9.82 5.98 -0.62
CA LEU A 128 -10.42 4.92 0.19
C LEU A 128 -10.99 5.49 1.50
N ILE A 129 -10.17 6.22 2.25
CA ILE A 129 -10.58 6.77 3.55
C ILE A 129 -11.68 7.83 3.42
N ALA A 130 -11.72 8.57 2.29
CA ALA A 130 -12.75 9.57 2.03
C ALA A 130 -14.19 9.03 2.00
N GLN A 131 -14.36 7.72 1.80
CA GLN A 131 -15.65 7.07 1.68
C GLN A 131 -16.10 6.34 2.96
N THR A 132 -15.24 6.28 3.95
CA THR A 132 -15.46 5.57 5.20
C THR A 132 -15.33 6.51 6.40
N ASP A 133 -15.57 6.00 7.59
CA ASP A 133 -15.28 6.68 8.85
C ASP A 133 -13.85 6.39 9.37
N TYR A 134 -12.94 5.94 8.48
CA TYR A 134 -11.53 5.77 8.81
C TYR A 134 -10.92 7.13 9.19
N PRO A 135 -10.09 7.19 10.24
CA PRO A 135 -9.45 8.42 10.66
C PRO A 135 -8.64 9.09 9.55
N ASP A 136 -8.62 10.41 9.53
CA ASP A 136 -7.83 11.16 8.54
C ASP A 136 -6.33 10.93 8.72
N LEU A 137 -5.62 10.82 7.60
CA LEU A 137 -4.17 10.70 7.55
C LEU A 137 -3.55 11.92 6.88
N ASP A 138 -2.48 12.43 7.45
CA ASP A 138 -1.64 13.46 6.82
C ASP A 138 -0.77 12.81 5.71
N ILE A 139 -1.41 12.48 4.61
CA ILE A 139 -0.80 11.79 3.46
C ILE A 139 0.40 12.57 2.90
N ASP A 140 0.32 13.89 2.87
CA ASP A 140 1.39 14.70 2.28
C ASP A 140 2.66 14.65 3.15
N ASN A 141 2.48 14.59 4.47
CA ASN A 141 3.60 14.41 5.39
C ASN A 141 4.14 12.98 5.35
N ILE A 142 3.28 11.97 5.21
CA ILE A 142 3.69 10.56 5.01
C ILE A 142 4.51 10.44 3.72
N ASN A 143 4.07 11.03 2.62
CA ASN A 143 4.82 11.04 1.36
C ASN A 143 6.20 11.69 1.50
N ARG A 144 6.31 12.79 2.26
CA ARG A 144 7.60 13.41 2.56
C ARG A 144 8.53 12.49 3.35
N ILE A 145 7.99 11.74 4.31
CA ILE A 145 8.76 10.76 5.09
C ILE A 145 9.24 9.62 4.17
N PHE A 146 8.41 9.09 3.29
CA PHE A 146 8.82 8.07 2.33
C PHE A 146 9.91 8.57 1.38
N LEU A 147 9.81 9.80 0.89
CA LEU A 147 10.87 10.40 0.06
C LEU A 147 12.17 10.57 0.84
N GLN A 148 12.10 10.98 2.12
CA GLN A 148 13.28 11.07 2.97
C GLN A 148 13.89 9.68 3.21
N TRP A 149 13.07 8.68 3.50
CA TRP A 149 13.51 7.29 3.65
C TRP A 149 14.21 6.77 2.38
N LYS A 150 13.69 7.08 1.19
CA LYS A 150 14.35 6.73 -0.08
C LYS A 150 15.72 7.40 -0.23
N LYS A 151 15.84 8.68 0.12
CA LYS A 151 17.11 9.40 0.11
C LYS A 151 18.12 8.77 1.09
N ASP A 152 17.67 8.48 2.29
CA ASP A 152 18.49 7.85 3.32
C ASP A 152 18.98 6.46 2.91
N LYS A 153 18.08 5.65 2.32
CA LYS A 153 18.43 4.34 1.78
C LYS A 153 19.47 4.42 0.65
N LYS A 154 19.35 5.42 -0.22
CA LYS A 154 20.31 5.64 -1.31
C LYS A 154 21.66 6.10 -0.78
N ALA A 155 21.68 6.92 0.27
CA ALA A 155 22.90 7.44 0.87
C ALA A 155 23.65 6.40 1.70
N ASP A 156 22.93 5.54 2.41
CA ASP A 156 23.51 4.49 3.27
C ASP A 156 22.62 3.23 3.28
N ILE A 157 22.89 2.32 2.38
CA ILE A 157 22.12 1.08 2.23
C ILE A 157 22.25 0.14 3.45
N MET A 158 23.31 0.27 4.23
CA MET A 158 23.53 -0.59 5.39
C MET A 158 22.89 -0.02 6.66
N GLY A 159 22.99 1.28 6.89
CA GLY A 159 22.55 1.94 8.12
C GLY A 159 21.19 2.65 8.05
N TYR A 160 20.54 2.77 6.89
CA TYR A 160 19.29 3.53 6.77
C TYR A 160 18.16 2.99 7.66
N ARG A 161 18.19 1.68 7.99
CA ARG A 161 17.18 1.05 8.85
C ARG A 161 17.27 1.47 10.32
N ASP A 162 18.41 2.03 10.72
CA ASP A 162 18.60 2.56 12.08
C ASP A 162 18.06 3.98 12.25
N LYS A 163 17.66 4.61 11.15
CA LYS A 163 17.05 5.94 11.19
C LYS A 163 15.59 5.84 11.62
N CYS A 164 15.19 6.72 12.52
CA CYS A 164 13.82 6.85 13.00
C CYS A 164 13.19 8.11 12.42
N TYR A 165 11.93 8.01 12.04
CA TYR A 165 11.13 9.11 11.55
C TYR A 165 10.03 9.43 12.55
N ARG A 166 9.71 10.71 12.68
CA ARG A 166 8.64 11.14 13.59
C ARG A 166 7.28 10.74 13.04
N SER A 167 6.46 10.10 13.88
CA SER A 167 5.09 9.76 13.54
C SER A 167 4.28 11.00 13.17
N VAL A 168 3.53 10.92 12.09
CA VAL A 168 2.60 11.98 11.67
C VAL A 168 1.32 12.00 12.49
N LEU A 169 1.03 10.92 13.23
CA LEU A 169 -0.15 10.78 14.06
C LEU A 169 0.09 11.27 15.48
N THR A 170 1.12 10.75 16.12
CA THR A 170 1.41 10.98 17.54
C THR A 170 2.50 12.02 17.76
N GLY A 171 3.29 12.35 16.74
CA GLY A 171 4.47 13.20 16.84
C GLY A 171 5.64 12.56 17.58
N THR A 172 5.53 11.30 17.98
CA THR A 172 6.59 10.57 18.68
C THR A 172 7.65 10.04 17.71
N LEU A 173 8.81 9.69 18.25
CA LEU A 173 9.86 8.94 17.54
C LEU A 173 9.84 7.52 18.06
N ALA A 174 9.71 6.55 17.17
CA ALA A 174 9.91 5.15 17.52
C ALA A 174 11.34 4.95 18.03
N ALA A 175 11.50 4.09 19.03
CA ALA A 175 12.81 3.66 19.47
C ALA A 175 13.50 2.88 18.34
N ARG A 176 14.84 2.91 18.30
CA ARG A 176 15.60 2.14 17.34
C ARG A 176 15.26 0.65 17.51
N HIS A 177 15.11 -0.07 16.40
CA HIS A 177 14.65 -1.45 16.37
C HIS A 177 15.53 -2.44 17.18
N HIS A 178 16.79 -2.12 17.40
CA HIS A 178 17.71 -2.93 18.21
C HIS A 178 17.62 -2.64 19.72
N VAL A 179 16.83 -1.66 20.13
CA VAL A 179 16.56 -1.45 21.56
C VAL A 179 15.56 -2.50 22.01
N PRO A 180 15.96 -3.47 22.84
CA PRO A 180 15.07 -4.51 23.30
C PRO A 180 13.89 -3.88 24.04
N TRP A 181 12.70 -4.39 23.76
CA TRP A 181 11.47 -4.05 24.47
C TRP A 181 11.15 -2.55 24.47
N MET A 182 10.76 -2.10 23.34
CA MET A 182 10.32 -0.74 23.14
C MET A 182 9.14 -0.43 24.03
N LYS A 183 9.40 0.26 25.12
CA LYS A 183 8.37 0.73 26.04
C LYS A 183 7.45 1.78 25.45
N ALA A 184 7.63 2.15 24.18
CA ALA A 184 6.97 3.26 23.58
C ALA A 184 6.70 3.08 22.08
N PHE A 185 5.99 2.05 21.69
CA PHE A 185 5.18 2.16 20.49
C PHE A 185 3.90 2.88 20.82
N ASP A 186 3.93 4.17 20.69
CA ASP A 186 2.73 4.99 20.78
C ASP A 186 1.95 5.03 19.47
N ASP A 187 2.51 4.46 18.40
CA ASP A 187 1.87 4.30 17.10
C ASP A 187 1.03 3.01 17.04
N SER A 188 0.43 2.63 18.17
CA SER A 188 -0.49 1.51 18.19
C SER A 188 -1.77 1.87 17.42
N LEU A 189 -2.39 0.89 16.78
CA LEU A 189 -3.70 1.05 16.17
C LEU A 189 -4.74 1.53 17.18
N GLU A 190 -4.65 1.10 18.44
CA GLU A 190 -5.53 1.55 19.50
C GLU A 190 -5.39 3.03 19.81
N ALA A 191 -4.18 3.57 19.87
CA ALA A 191 -3.94 5.00 20.05
C ALA A 191 -4.54 5.79 18.88
N TYR A 192 -4.34 5.30 17.66
CA TYR A 192 -4.87 5.89 16.44
C TYR A 192 -6.40 5.88 16.39
N LEU A 193 -7.03 4.77 16.71
CA LEU A 193 -8.50 4.66 16.73
C LEU A 193 -9.18 5.48 17.82
N ARG A 194 -8.43 5.92 18.83
CA ARG A 194 -8.93 6.84 19.88
C ARG A 194 -8.86 8.30 19.47
N LEU A 195 -8.18 8.64 18.37
CA LEU A 195 -8.17 10.00 17.86
C LEU A 195 -9.58 10.39 17.40
N PRO A 196 -10.10 11.56 17.80
CA PRO A 196 -11.40 12.01 17.34
C PRO A 196 -11.37 12.18 15.82
N SER A 197 -12.26 11.50 15.11
CA SER A 197 -12.45 11.73 13.68
C SER A 197 -12.88 13.17 13.46
N THR A 198 -12.07 13.94 12.75
CA THR A 198 -12.40 15.33 12.39
C THR A 198 -13.68 15.42 11.57
N ARG A 199 -14.07 14.33 10.88
CA ARG A 199 -15.32 14.26 10.10
C ARG A 199 -16.58 14.11 10.97
N SER A 200 -16.48 13.46 12.12
CA SER A 200 -17.61 13.29 13.04
C SER A 200 -18.09 14.62 13.66
N GLN A 201 -17.23 15.64 13.70
CA GLN A 201 -17.59 16.96 14.23
C GLN A 201 -18.32 17.84 13.21
N ALA A 202 -18.00 17.70 11.91
CA ALA A 202 -18.67 18.46 10.83
C ALA A 202 -20.10 17.96 10.54
N ALA A 203 -20.43 16.73 10.89
CA ALA A 203 -21.76 16.16 10.68
C ALA A 203 -22.75 16.41 11.85
N ARG A 204 -22.28 17.02 12.93
CA ARG A 204 -23.09 17.38 14.13
C ARG A 204 -23.27 18.90 14.35
N ALA A 205 -22.75 19.70 13.46
CA ALA A 205 -22.97 21.14 13.36
C ALA A 205 -23.85 21.46 12.16
#